data_959e41f10cf9b59d12b73b1f841885c1
#
_entry.id   959e41f10cf9b59d12b73b1f841885c1
#
_cell.length_a   1.000
_cell.length_b   1.000
_cell.length_c   1.000
_cell.angle_alpha   90.00
_cell.angle_beta   90.00
_cell.angle_gamma   90.00
#
_symmetry.space_group_name_H-M   'P 1'
#
loop_
_entity.id
_entity.type
_entity.pdbx_description
1 polymer ?
#
loop_
_entity_poly.entity_id
_entity_poly.type
_entity_poly.pdbx_seq_one_letter_code
_entity_poly.pdbx_strand_id
1 'polypeptide(L)'
;TLCVKSDKKFSHMVCPVDAYSTPIHNWYRFKEGYSPNLLKALLQQFRVTKPIRILDPFSGSGTTLLSAGLDPSINVEYGIGYEVNPFISFMSKTKLHAFKLNTSLAESFLLKVSTYNLNKDITEDQIPTLSTVKKAFSPLTLTRLINLKDLIKTTFIEGSYERDFFLLAMASILEDVSIMKKSGRALKIFKPMKDHDVITIFLTKATQMITDVKQMKKHKLDKLTIINEDVRQLSDTGKQYNIVLFSPPYLNNFDYTEVYKLELWMLDFINNRDDFRELRRKTMRSHPSLKFEKTNIYTQYNSTRIAELISSMEASTNQETFYTTIHGYIDDMYQLFNGLNRTTSDDVIIVCVVANSLFGSVKQNNLAPIATDLLISEIARDVGFRNIELKIARRVNRRGVSFPFGRESLIIFRKER
;
A
#
# COMPACT_ATOMS: atom_id res chain seq x y z
N THR A 1 -8.73 -30.10 -4.67
CA THR A 1 -9.07 -29.92 -3.23
C THR A 1 -8.23 -28.77 -2.67
N LEU A 2 -8.84 -27.81 -1.99
CA LEU A 2 -8.13 -26.73 -1.31
C LEU A 2 -7.47 -27.27 -0.02
N CYS A 3 -6.14 -27.14 0.09
CA CYS A 3 -5.41 -27.54 1.29
C CYS A 3 -5.35 -26.35 2.26
N VAL A 4 -6.04 -26.46 3.42
CA VAL A 4 -6.04 -25.44 4.46
C VAL A 4 -5.19 -25.88 5.64
N LYS A 5 -4.16 -25.12 5.98
CA LYS A 5 -3.23 -25.40 7.11
C LYS A 5 -3.08 -24.17 8.00
N SER A 6 -2.90 -24.38 9.28
CA SER A 6 -2.45 -23.32 10.20
C SER A 6 -0.93 -23.25 10.18
N ASP A 7 -0.36 -22.07 9.92
CA ASP A 7 1.09 -21.87 9.89
C ASP A 7 1.48 -20.63 10.69
N LYS A 8 1.64 -20.81 11.99
CA LYS A 8 1.97 -19.73 12.94
C LYS A 8 3.33 -19.06 12.66
N LYS A 9 4.21 -19.67 11.86
CA LYS A 9 5.49 -19.10 11.46
C LYS A 9 5.33 -17.72 10.80
N PHE A 10 4.24 -17.54 10.05
CA PHE A 10 3.97 -16.30 9.36
C PHE A 10 3.16 -15.27 10.17
N SER A 11 2.76 -15.57 11.40
CA SER A 11 1.84 -14.72 12.18
C SER A 11 2.36 -13.30 12.40
N HIS A 12 3.66 -13.13 12.61
CA HIS A 12 4.31 -11.83 12.75
C HIS A 12 4.65 -11.21 11.39
N MET A 13 4.82 -12.03 10.35
CA MET A 13 5.27 -11.57 9.03
C MET A 13 4.17 -10.96 8.17
N VAL A 14 2.90 -11.27 8.42
CA VAL A 14 1.75 -10.63 7.74
C VAL A 14 1.42 -9.24 8.30
N CYS A 15 2.21 -8.73 9.26
CA CYS A 15 2.07 -7.39 9.83
C CYS A 15 3.31 -6.56 9.56
N PRO A 16 3.21 -5.22 9.46
CA PRO A 16 4.34 -4.34 9.16
C PRO A 16 5.19 -3.97 10.38
N VAL A 17 5.08 -4.65 11.52
CA VAL A 17 5.73 -4.24 12.78
C VAL A 17 7.25 -4.12 12.61
N ASP A 18 7.88 -5.09 11.96
CA ASP A 18 9.33 -5.07 11.71
C ASP A 18 9.74 -3.90 10.78
N ALA A 19 8.86 -3.47 9.87
CA ALA A 19 9.15 -2.36 8.98
C ALA A 19 9.36 -1.04 9.72
N TYR A 20 8.81 -0.89 10.92
CA TYR A 20 8.92 0.35 11.70
C TYR A 20 10.30 0.56 12.32
N SER A 21 11.14 -0.46 12.38
CA SER A 21 12.52 -0.39 12.86
C SER A 21 13.57 -0.74 11.80
N THR A 22 13.13 -1.22 10.62
CA THR A 22 14.05 -1.59 9.54
C THR A 22 14.44 -0.35 8.73
N PRO A 23 15.74 -0.05 8.56
CA PRO A 23 16.24 1.06 7.75
C PRO A 23 15.60 1.12 6.36
N ILE A 24 15.36 2.31 5.85
CA ILE A 24 14.66 2.62 4.60
C ILE A 24 13.17 2.24 4.64
N HIS A 25 12.79 1.05 5.11
CA HIS A 25 11.39 0.69 5.29
C HIS A 25 10.67 1.65 6.25
N ASN A 26 11.33 2.07 7.33
CA ASN A 26 10.83 2.96 8.39
C ASN A 26 10.78 4.45 8.01
N TRP A 27 11.19 4.82 6.79
CA TRP A 27 11.16 6.22 6.36
C TRP A 27 9.76 6.82 6.39
N TYR A 28 8.76 5.98 6.19
CA TYR A 28 7.36 6.35 6.33
C TYR A 28 6.59 5.23 7.02
N ARG A 29 5.77 5.57 8.01
CA ARG A 29 4.98 4.59 8.76
C ARG A 29 3.75 4.14 7.97
N PHE A 30 3.89 3.08 7.21
CA PHE A 30 2.82 2.48 6.43
C PHE A 30 2.21 1.30 7.19
N LYS A 31 0.91 1.35 7.51
CA LYS A 31 0.24 0.36 8.39
C LYS A 31 -0.35 -0.82 7.63
N GLU A 32 -0.54 -0.67 6.35
CA GLU A 32 -1.27 -1.58 5.47
C GLU A 32 -0.33 -2.58 4.75
N GLY A 33 0.89 -2.69 5.20
CA GLY A 33 1.91 -3.60 4.67
C GLY A 33 2.10 -4.87 5.49
N TYR A 34 3.13 -5.60 5.15
CA TYR A 34 3.63 -6.77 5.87
C TYR A 34 5.12 -6.62 6.21
N SER A 35 5.68 -7.59 6.96
CA SER A 35 7.08 -7.58 7.38
C SER A 35 8.05 -7.64 6.20
N PRO A 36 9.16 -6.85 6.22
CA PRO A 36 10.27 -7.00 5.28
C PRO A 36 10.84 -8.42 5.20
N ASN A 37 10.68 -9.22 6.26
CA ASN A 37 11.20 -10.60 6.33
C ASN A 37 10.33 -11.61 5.58
N LEU A 38 9.11 -11.25 5.16
CA LEU A 38 8.16 -12.20 4.56
C LEU A 38 8.70 -12.80 3.26
N LEU A 39 9.21 -11.98 2.34
CA LEU A 39 9.73 -12.46 1.06
C LEU A 39 10.85 -13.49 1.27
N LYS A 40 11.84 -13.18 2.11
CA LYS A 40 12.94 -14.09 2.42
C LYS A 40 12.46 -15.43 2.99
N ALA A 41 11.52 -15.39 3.94
CA ALA A 41 10.97 -16.59 4.55
C ALA A 41 10.22 -17.47 3.53
N LEU A 42 9.50 -16.85 2.58
CA LEU A 42 8.82 -17.57 1.51
C LEU A 42 9.81 -18.21 0.52
N LEU A 43 10.83 -17.47 0.07
CA LEU A 43 11.86 -18.01 -0.83
C LEU A 43 12.60 -19.20 -0.21
N GLN A 44 12.91 -19.13 1.07
CA GLN A 44 13.50 -20.25 1.83
C GLN A 44 12.55 -21.45 1.92
N GLN A 45 11.27 -21.21 2.24
CA GLN A 45 10.27 -22.28 2.36
C GLN A 45 10.06 -23.01 1.04
N PHE A 46 10.02 -22.29 -0.06
CA PHE A 46 9.86 -22.88 -1.40
C PHE A 46 11.17 -23.34 -2.03
N ARG A 47 12.29 -23.20 -1.30
CA ARG A 47 13.63 -23.58 -1.78
C ARG A 47 13.96 -22.94 -3.14
N VAL A 48 13.65 -21.67 -3.29
CA VAL A 48 13.93 -20.93 -4.52
C VAL A 48 15.43 -20.64 -4.61
N THR A 49 16.10 -21.25 -5.58
CA THR A 49 17.56 -21.10 -5.81
C THR A 49 17.86 -20.32 -7.08
N LYS A 50 16.92 -20.26 -8.01
CA LYS A 50 17.05 -19.49 -9.26
C LYS A 50 16.96 -17.98 -9.00
N PRO A 51 17.51 -17.14 -9.89
CA PRO A 51 17.25 -15.71 -9.89
C PRO A 51 15.76 -15.40 -9.93
N ILE A 52 15.33 -14.46 -9.10
CA ILE A 52 13.91 -14.07 -9.05
C ILE A 52 13.63 -12.90 -9.98
N ARG A 53 12.53 -13.05 -10.72
CA ARG A 53 11.85 -12.01 -11.49
C ARG A 53 10.54 -11.73 -10.76
N ILE A 54 10.51 -10.63 -9.99
CA ILE A 54 9.46 -10.41 -9.01
C ILE A 54 8.45 -9.36 -9.47
N LEU A 55 7.17 -9.65 -9.23
CA LEU A 55 6.06 -8.72 -9.44
C LEU A 55 5.32 -8.51 -8.11
N ASP A 56 5.04 -7.24 -7.79
CA ASP A 56 4.13 -6.84 -6.73
C ASP A 56 3.01 -5.96 -7.31
N PRO A 57 1.83 -6.54 -7.59
CA PRO A 57 0.69 -5.82 -8.16
C PRO A 57 0.13 -4.69 -7.27
N PHE A 58 0.41 -4.72 -5.96
CA PHE A 58 -0.05 -3.73 -4.99
C PHE A 58 1.09 -3.32 -4.07
N SER A 59 2.08 -2.65 -4.66
CA SER A 59 3.38 -2.43 -4.05
C SER A 59 3.32 -1.64 -2.73
N GLY A 60 2.29 -0.82 -2.52
CA GLY A 60 2.16 -0.02 -1.32
C GLY A 60 3.44 0.74 -1.01
N SER A 61 3.98 0.56 0.19
CA SER A 61 5.25 1.21 0.60
C SER A 61 6.51 0.61 -0.04
N GLY A 62 6.38 -0.30 -1.00
CA GLY A 62 7.50 -0.94 -1.69
C GLY A 62 8.15 -2.09 -0.92
N THR A 63 7.50 -2.65 0.10
CA THR A 63 8.11 -3.63 1.00
C THR A 63 8.69 -4.84 0.28
N THR A 64 7.96 -5.43 -0.68
CA THR A 64 8.43 -6.59 -1.46
C THR A 64 9.71 -6.28 -2.21
N LEU A 65 9.72 -5.18 -2.97
CA LEU A 65 10.84 -4.81 -3.82
C LEU A 65 12.05 -4.34 -3.00
N LEU A 66 11.82 -3.54 -1.95
CA LEU A 66 12.88 -3.14 -1.02
C LEU A 66 13.55 -4.37 -0.38
N SER A 67 12.76 -5.31 0.12
CA SER A 67 13.29 -6.55 0.71
C SER A 67 14.09 -7.36 -0.30
N ALA A 68 13.62 -7.45 -1.55
CA ALA A 68 14.33 -8.13 -2.62
C ALA A 68 15.67 -7.45 -2.95
N GLY A 69 15.67 -6.11 -3.01
CA GLY A 69 16.86 -5.32 -3.40
C GLY A 69 17.87 -5.15 -2.27
N LEU A 70 17.44 -5.07 -1.02
CA LEU A 70 18.31 -4.80 0.13
C LEU A 70 18.91 -6.07 0.76
N ASP A 71 18.27 -7.23 0.62
CA ASP A 71 18.81 -8.49 1.15
C ASP A 71 19.86 -9.08 0.18
N PRO A 72 21.14 -9.14 0.56
CA PRO A 72 22.20 -9.65 -0.30
C PRO A 72 22.04 -11.13 -0.64
N SER A 73 21.30 -11.91 0.18
CA SER A 73 21.06 -13.33 -0.05
C SER A 73 20.02 -13.60 -1.15
N ILE A 74 19.21 -12.60 -1.53
CA ILE A 74 18.21 -12.73 -2.59
C ILE A 74 18.83 -12.40 -3.93
N ASN A 75 18.80 -13.36 -4.86
CA ASN A 75 19.30 -13.14 -6.21
C ASN A 75 18.19 -12.58 -7.11
N VAL A 76 18.16 -11.26 -7.28
CA VAL A 76 17.17 -10.56 -8.11
C VAL A 76 17.71 -10.38 -9.52
N GLU A 77 16.92 -10.80 -10.51
CA GLU A 77 17.16 -10.49 -11.94
C GLU A 77 16.54 -9.13 -12.29
N TYR A 78 15.25 -8.97 -12.03
CA TYR A 78 14.51 -7.70 -12.09
C TYR A 78 13.22 -7.78 -11.26
N GLY A 79 12.61 -6.62 -11.00
CA GLY A 79 11.32 -6.56 -10.31
C GLY A 79 10.52 -5.31 -10.65
N ILE A 80 9.20 -5.49 -10.68
CA ILE A 80 8.23 -4.40 -10.91
C ILE A 80 7.18 -4.41 -9.81
N GLY A 81 6.85 -3.23 -9.32
CA GLY A 81 5.71 -2.98 -8.43
C GLY A 81 4.74 -2.01 -9.07
N TYR A 82 3.44 -2.25 -8.91
CA TYR A 82 2.38 -1.34 -9.31
C TYR A 82 1.76 -0.67 -8.08
N GLU A 83 1.51 0.63 -8.17
CA GLU A 83 0.82 1.38 -7.13
C GLU A 83 0.05 2.55 -7.74
N VAL A 84 -1.26 2.55 -7.58
CA VAL A 84 -2.16 3.52 -8.21
C VAL A 84 -2.20 4.86 -7.48
N ASN A 85 -2.00 4.86 -6.15
CA ASN A 85 -2.00 6.08 -5.36
C ASN A 85 -0.70 6.85 -5.60
N PRO A 86 -0.74 8.10 -6.14
CA PRO A 86 0.46 8.83 -6.55
C PRO A 86 1.40 9.14 -5.39
N PHE A 87 0.88 9.44 -4.19
CA PHE A 87 1.73 9.63 -3.00
C PHE A 87 2.42 8.33 -2.57
N ILE A 88 1.67 7.22 -2.54
CA ILE A 88 2.25 5.93 -2.11
C ILE A 88 3.27 5.45 -3.15
N SER A 89 2.99 5.63 -4.44
CA SER A 89 3.95 5.36 -5.53
C SER A 89 5.21 6.23 -5.42
N PHE A 90 5.05 7.54 -5.15
CA PHE A 90 6.15 8.46 -4.90
C PHE A 90 7.02 7.99 -3.72
N MET A 91 6.39 7.64 -2.58
CA MET A 91 7.07 7.13 -1.40
C MET A 91 7.91 5.88 -1.70
N SER A 92 7.33 4.90 -2.38
CA SER A 92 8.01 3.65 -2.70
C SER A 92 9.14 3.85 -3.73
N LYS A 93 8.94 4.72 -4.75
CA LYS A 93 10.00 5.13 -5.69
C LYS A 93 11.16 5.80 -4.99
N THR A 94 10.88 6.76 -4.11
CA THR A 94 11.91 7.49 -3.35
C THR A 94 12.74 6.53 -2.50
N LYS A 95 12.10 5.56 -1.83
CA LYS A 95 12.82 4.52 -1.07
C LYS A 95 13.68 3.63 -1.96
N LEU A 96 13.19 3.20 -3.13
CA LEU A 96 13.98 2.41 -4.08
C LEU A 96 15.19 3.20 -4.62
N HIS A 97 15.06 4.52 -4.74
CA HIS A 97 16.14 5.40 -5.20
C HIS A 97 17.07 5.89 -4.09
N ALA A 98 16.94 5.37 -2.85
CA ALA A 98 17.75 5.79 -1.71
C ALA A 98 19.26 5.82 -2.01
N PHE A 99 19.76 4.85 -2.78
CA PHE A 99 21.17 4.73 -3.16
C PHE A 99 21.68 5.82 -4.11
N LYS A 100 20.78 6.61 -4.70
CA LYS A 100 21.11 7.70 -5.63
C LYS A 100 21.27 9.05 -4.93
N LEU A 101 20.93 9.13 -3.64
CA LEU A 101 21.02 10.35 -2.85
C LEU A 101 22.48 10.82 -2.71
N ASN A 102 22.76 12.06 -3.05
CA ASN A 102 24.02 12.71 -2.69
C ASN A 102 23.97 13.13 -1.21
N THR A 103 24.54 12.31 -0.33
CA THR A 103 24.46 12.53 1.13
C THR A 103 25.17 13.80 1.58
N SER A 104 26.24 14.25 0.91
CA SER A 104 26.92 15.50 1.24
C SER A 104 26.06 16.72 0.92
N LEU A 105 25.40 16.70 -0.24
CA LEU A 105 24.44 17.73 -0.60
C LEU A 105 23.23 17.74 0.34
N ALA A 106 22.75 16.55 0.73
CA ALA A 106 21.67 16.41 1.68
C ALA A 106 22.04 16.98 3.07
N GLU A 107 23.23 16.70 3.58
CA GLU A 107 23.72 17.28 4.85
C GLU A 107 23.85 18.81 4.80
N SER A 108 24.37 19.33 3.68
CA SER A 108 24.45 20.78 3.47
C SER A 108 23.04 21.43 3.47
N PHE A 109 22.03 20.75 2.91
CA PHE A 109 20.66 21.25 2.97
C PHE A 109 20.10 21.24 4.40
N LEU A 110 20.41 20.24 5.23
CA LEU A 110 20.00 20.25 6.65
C LEU A 110 20.57 21.45 7.40
N LEU A 111 21.82 21.81 7.14
CA LEU A 111 22.43 23.03 7.72
C LEU A 111 21.68 24.29 7.26
N LYS A 112 21.26 24.37 5.99
CA LYS A 112 20.45 25.47 5.49
C LYS A 112 19.09 25.53 6.20
N VAL A 113 18.41 24.39 6.38
CA VAL A 113 17.09 24.32 7.07
C VAL A 113 17.21 24.75 8.52
N SER A 114 18.30 24.37 9.22
CA SER A 114 18.47 24.69 10.66
C SER A 114 18.50 26.19 10.96
N THR A 115 18.86 27.01 9.98
CA THR A 115 18.94 28.47 10.11
C THR A 115 17.87 29.22 9.33
N TYR A 116 16.99 28.48 8.62
CA TYR A 116 16.01 29.12 7.75
C TYR A 116 14.77 29.56 8.53
N ASN A 117 14.30 30.79 8.24
CA ASN A 117 13.08 31.31 8.83
C ASN A 117 11.83 30.70 8.16
N LEU A 118 11.20 29.70 8.81
CA LEU A 118 9.95 29.09 8.37
C LEU A 118 8.69 29.87 8.78
N ASN A 119 8.82 31.03 9.47
CA ASN A 119 7.67 31.83 9.87
C ASN A 119 7.36 33.00 8.90
N LYS A 120 7.78 32.87 7.64
CA LYS A 120 7.44 33.84 6.60
C LYS A 120 5.95 33.80 6.30
N ASP A 121 5.35 34.93 6.01
CA ASP A 121 3.96 34.99 5.60
C ASP A 121 3.73 34.17 4.35
N ILE A 122 2.59 33.49 4.32
CA ILE A 122 2.12 32.68 3.19
C ILE A 122 0.85 33.31 2.61
N THR A 123 0.65 33.15 1.31
CA THR A 123 -0.54 33.63 0.60
C THR A 123 -1.62 32.53 0.60
N GLU A 124 -2.89 32.92 0.37
CA GLU A 124 -4.00 31.95 0.38
C GLU A 124 -3.87 30.85 -0.68
N ASP A 125 -3.29 31.16 -1.82
CA ASP A 125 -3.07 30.23 -2.93
C ASP A 125 -2.00 29.15 -2.61
N GLN A 126 -1.10 29.42 -1.67
CA GLN A 126 -0.14 28.44 -1.18
C GLN A 126 -0.78 27.41 -0.23
N ILE A 127 -1.96 27.74 0.34
CA ILE A 127 -2.63 26.85 1.29
C ILE A 127 -3.44 25.80 0.53
N PRO A 128 -3.23 24.50 0.80
CA PRO A 128 -4.02 23.44 0.17
C PRO A 128 -5.53 23.66 0.29
N THR A 129 -6.27 23.46 -0.78
CA THR A 129 -7.71 23.74 -0.86
C THR A 129 -8.57 22.86 0.02
N LEU A 130 -8.06 21.69 0.43
CA LEU A 130 -8.80 20.75 1.27
C LEU A 130 -8.99 21.29 2.69
N SER A 131 -10.23 21.49 3.09
CA SER A 131 -10.57 21.96 4.44
C SER A 131 -10.03 21.09 5.58
N THR A 132 -9.83 19.80 5.34
CA THR A 132 -9.24 18.87 6.32
C THR A 132 -7.80 19.24 6.62
N VAL A 133 -7.01 19.70 5.64
CA VAL A 133 -5.62 20.15 5.84
C VAL A 133 -5.60 21.36 6.75
N LYS A 134 -6.44 22.39 6.47
CA LYS A 134 -6.56 23.59 7.33
C LYS A 134 -6.92 23.24 8.77
N LYS A 135 -7.73 22.20 8.98
CA LYS A 135 -8.13 21.75 10.34
C LYS A 135 -7.10 20.83 11.01
N ALA A 136 -6.19 20.25 10.27
CA ALA A 136 -5.23 19.28 10.79
C ALA A 136 -4.06 19.95 11.53
N PHE A 137 -3.76 21.19 11.23
CA PHE A 137 -2.59 21.92 11.76
C PHE A 137 -3.01 23.26 12.37
N SER A 138 -2.24 23.73 13.36
CA SER A 138 -2.34 25.13 13.78
C SER A 138 -1.89 26.05 12.62
N PRO A 139 -2.36 27.31 12.57
CA PRO A 139 -1.94 28.26 11.53
C PRO A 139 -0.42 28.37 11.42
N LEU A 140 0.29 28.48 12.55
CA LEU A 140 1.75 28.59 12.56
C LEU A 140 2.44 27.30 12.10
N THR A 141 1.96 26.11 12.52
CA THR A 141 2.49 24.83 12.03
C THR A 141 2.28 24.68 10.53
N LEU A 142 1.10 25.05 10.01
CA LEU A 142 0.81 25.00 8.58
C LEU A 142 1.72 25.95 7.79
N THR A 143 1.91 27.18 8.25
CA THR A 143 2.84 28.16 7.66
C THR A 143 4.26 27.58 7.58
N ARG A 144 4.75 26.96 8.66
CA ARG A 144 6.07 26.33 8.69
C ARG A 144 6.20 25.17 7.69
N LEU A 145 5.18 24.33 7.57
CA LEU A 145 5.18 23.22 6.62
C LEU A 145 5.18 23.72 5.16
N ILE A 146 4.39 24.75 4.85
CA ILE A 146 4.36 25.36 3.51
C ILE A 146 5.72 25.97 3.16
N ASN A 147 6.29 26.78 4.07
CA ASN A 147 7.62 27.37 3.85
C ASN A 147 8.73 26.31 3.73
N LEU A 148 8.65 25.20 4.47
CA LEU A 148 9.56 24.08 4.32
C LEU A 148 9.43 23.41 2.94
N LYS A 149 8.20 23.17 2.49
CA LYS A 149 7.92 22.64 1.14
C LYS A 149 8.50 23.54 0.06
N ASP A 150 8.28 24.84 0.16
CA ASP A 150 8.77 25.82 -0.82
C ASP A 150 10.31 25.90 -0.81
N LEU A 151 10.94 25.83 0.38
CA LEU A 151 12.39 25.79 0.49
C LEU A 151 12.96 24.54 -0.20
N ILE A 152 12.34 23.36 -0.03
CA ILE A 152 12.75 22.15 -0.72
C ILE A 152 12.61 22.32 -2.24
N LYS A 153 11.42 22.78 -2.69
CA LYS A 153 11.11 22.92 -4.11
C LYS A 153 11.97 23.97 -4.84
N THR A 154 12.36 25.03 -4.15
CA THR A 154 13.21 26.10 -4.72
C THR A 154 14.69 25.77 -4.65
N THR A 155 15.12 24.89 -3.73
CA THR A 155 16.53 24.48 -3.63
C THR A 155 16.88 23.38 -4.61
N PHE A 156 15.96 22.45 -4.86
CA PHE A 156 16.20 21.28 -5.71
C PHE A 156 15.30 21.30 -6.94
N ILE A 157 15.86 20.94 -8.08
CA ILE A 157 15.11 20.86 -9.35
C ILE A 157 14.10 19.73 -9.29
N GLU A 158 13.03 19.86 -10.07
CA GLU A 158 12.01 18.81 -10.19
C GLU A 158 12.61 17.51 -10.73
N GLY A 159 12.20 16.37 -10.14
CA GLY A 159 12.70 15.05 -10.48
C GLY A 159 14.09 14.71 -9.92
N SER A 160 14.73 15.61 -9.14
CA SER A 160 15.98 15.24 -8.43
C SER A 160 15.69 14.32 -7.25
N TYR A 161 16.64 13.43 -6.96
CA TYR A 161 16.51 12.48 -5.84
C TYR A 161 16.50 13.18 -4.48
N GLU A 162 17.21 14.28 -4.35
CA GLU A 162 17.26 15.11 -3.16
C GLU A 162 15.91 15.77 -2.89
N ARG A 163 15.23 16.31 -3.93
CA ARG A 163 13.90 16.88 -3.79
C ARG A 163 12.90 15.85 -3.30
N ASP A 164 12.86 14.69 -3.95
CA ASP A 164 11.96 13.60 -3.59
C ASP A 164 12.24 13.09 -2.18
N PHE A 165 13.51 12.94 -1.83
CA PHE A 165 13.94 12.51 -0.49
C PHE A 165 13.44 13.46 0.62
N PHE A 166 13.62 14.77 0.45
CA PHE A 166 13.22 15.74 1.47
C PHE A 166 11.71 15.95 1.50
N LEU A 167 11.00 15.86 0.37
CA LEU A 167 9.54 15.84 0.34
C LEU A 167 8.99 14.59 1.06
N LEU A 168 9.62 13.43 0.92
CA LEU A 168 9.23 12.23 1.67
C LEU A 168 9.53 12.40 3.18
N ALA A 169 10.67 12.98 3.55
CA ALA A 169 10.98 13.30 4.94
C ALA A 169 9.91 14.23 5.55
N MET A 170 9.50 15.27 4.81
CA MET A 170 8.40 16.18 5.22
C MET A 170 7.08 15.43 5.34
N ALA A 171 6.70 14.59 4.36
CA ALA A 171 5.47 13.81 4.42
C ALA A 171 5.44 12.88 5.64
N SER A 172 6.59 12.32 6.03
CA SER A 172 6.66 11.38 7.15
C SER A 172 6.39 11.99 8.52
N ILE A 173 6.54 13.30 8.66
CA ILE A 173 6.29 14.03 9.91
C ILE A 173 4.89 14.65 10.00
N LEU A 174 4.10 14.63 8.91
CA LEU A 174 2.78 15.29 8.89
C LEU A 174 1.85 14.78 10.00
N GLU A 175 1.82 13.47 10.25
CA GLU A 175 0.99 12.91 11.34
C GLU A 175 1.50 13.32 12.73
N ASP A 176 2.81 13.53 12.91
CA ASP A 176 3.41 13.89 14.19
C ASP A 176 3.09 15.33 14.57
N VAL A 177 3.08 16.24 13.60
CA VAL A 177 2.79 17.68 13.79
C VAL A 177 1.30 18.03 13.57
N SER A 178 0.45 17.03 13.29
CA SER A 178 -0.99 17.16 13.11
C SER A 178 -1.74 16.84 14.40
N ILE A 179 -2.92 17.46 14.57
CA ILE A 179 -3.89 17.04 15.60
C ILE A 179 -4.62 15.75 15.20
N MET A 180 -4.51 15.34 13.93
CA MET A 180 -5.16 14.17 13.37
C MET A 180 -4.22 12.98 13.34
N LYS A 181 -4.79 11.77 13.50
CA LYS A 181 -4.09 10.50 13.33
C LYS A 181 -4.87 9.57 12.42
N LYS A 182 -4.16 8.74 11.68
CA LYS A 182 -4.72 7.63 10.94
C LYS A 182 -5.23 6.57 11.91
N SER A 183 -6.55 6.47 12.07
CA SER A 183 -7.21 5.54 12.99
C SER A 183 -8.30 4.76 12.27
N GLY A 184 -8.07 3.48 12.07
CA GLY A 184 -8.96 2.64 11.27
C GLY A 184 -9.08 3.21 9.85
N ARG A 185 -10.30 3.49 9.40
CA ARG A 185 -10.64 3.87 8.03
C ARG A 185 -10.57 5.38 7.73
N ALA A 186 -10.16 6.20 8.69
CA ALA A 186 -10.23 7.65 8.54
C ALA A 186 -9.15 8.38 9.35
N LEU A 187 -8.92 9.63 8.96
CA LEU A 187 -8.22 10.59 9.80
C LEU A 187 -9.15 11.07 10.91
N LYS A 188 -8.73 10.96 12.17
CA LYS A 188 -9.49 11.39 13.34
C LYS A 188 -8.71 12.39 14.15
N ILE A 189 -9.41 13.34 14.77
CA ILE A 189 -8.82 14.28 15.73
C ILE A 189 -8.52 13.53 17.02
N PHE A 190 -7.28 13.59 17.48
CA PHE A 190 -6.79 12.90 18.67
C PHE A 190 -6.10 13.82 19.68
N LYS A 191 -5.63 14.98 19.23
CA LYS A 191 -4.84 15.89 20.05
C LYS A 191 -5.46 17.28 20.04
N PRO A 192 -5.26 18.09 21.09
CA PRO A 192 -5.59 19.51 21.05
C PRO A 192 -4.71 20.22 20.01
N MET A 193 -5.22 21.32 19.48
CA MET A 193 -4.46 22.19 18.58
C MET A 193 -3.27 22.81 19.34
N LYS A 194 -2.09 22.70 18.75
CA LYS A 194 -0.87 23.34 19.26
C LYS A 194 0.12 23.59 18.14
N ASP A 195 1.02 24.52 18.38
CA ASP A 195 2.16 24.77 17.50
C ASP A 195 3.23 23.71 17.68
N HIS A 196 3.87 23.34 16.57
CA HIS A 196 4.96 22.38 16.56
C HIS A 196 6.27 22.99 16.05
N ASP A 197 7.38 22.55 16.62
CA ASP A 197 8.70 22.83 16.09
C ASP A 197 8.99 21.93 14.88
N VAL A 198 8.50 22.38 13.71
CA VAL A 198 8.62 21.65 12.45
C VAL A 198 10.09 21.44 12.06
N ILE A 199 10.97 22.43 12.37
CA ILE A 199 12.40 22.35 12.03
C ILE A 199 13.05 21.16 12.75
N THR A 200 12.97 21.12 14.07
CA THR A 200 13.61 20.06 14.87
C THR A 200 13.07 18.68 14.50
N ILE A 201 11.75 18.55 14.33
CA ILE A 201 11.12 17.26 13.97
C ILE A 201 11.59 16.81 12.56
N PHE A 202 11.61 17.73 11.59
CA PHE A 202 12.07 17.45 10.24
C PHE A 202 13.57 17.10 10.20
N LEU A 203 14.42 17.88 10.87
CA LEU A 203 15.87 17.62 10.91
C LEU A 203 16.17 16.26 11.53
N THR A 204 15.49 15.91 12.62
CA THR A 204 15.63 14.59 13.25
C THR A 204 15.30 13.47 12.27
N LYS A 205 14.17 13.59 11.57
CA LYS A 205 13.72 12.58 10.60
C LYS A 205 14.65 12.47 9.40
N ALA A 206 15.02 13.59 8.80
CA ALA A 206 15.88 13.61 7.62
C ALA A 206 17.30 13.12 7.94
N THR A 207 17.85 13.47 9.11
CA THR A 207 19.15 12.94 9.57
C THR A 207 19.12 11.43 9.73
N GLN A 208 18.06 10.87 10.33
CA GLN A 208 17.90 9.42 10.43
C GLN A 208 17.88 8.79 9.04
N MET A 209 17.12 9.36 8.09
CA MET A 209 17.03 8.84 6.73
C MET A 209 18.38 8.92 5.97
N ILE A 210 19.14 10.00 6.14
CA ILE A 210 20.53 10.12 5.56
C ILE A 210 21.45 9.07 6.18
N THR A 211 21.33 8.83 7.49
CA THR A 211 22.12 7.81 8.19
C THR A 211 21.86 6.42 7.63
N ASP A 212 20.59 6.09 7.36
CA ASP A 212 20.22 4.82 6.74
C ASP A 212 20.89 4.65 5.36
N VAL A 213 20.92 5.73 4.54
CA VAL A 213 21.59 5.70 3.23
C VAL A 213 23.11 5.49 3.37
N LYS A 214 23.77 6.20 4.28
CA LYS A 214 25.21 6.05 4.54
C LYS A 214 25.59 4.65 5.03
N GLN A 215 24.69 3.99 5.75
CA GLN A 215 24.92 2.63 6.27
C GLN A 215 24.49 1.54 5.29
N MET A 216 23.91 1.91 4.14
CA MET A 216 23.41 0.96 3.16
C MET A 216 24.57 0.15 2.58
N LYS A 217 24.42 -1.19 2.67
CA LYS A 217 25.38 -2.15 2.13
C LYS A 217 25.12 -2.38 0.63
N LYS A 218 25.85 -3.35 0.04
CA LYS A 218 25.62 -3.80 -1.33
C LYS A 218 24.14 -4.15 -1.54
N HIS A 219 23.54 -3.57 -2.57
CA HIS A 219 22.13 -3.70 -2.92
C HIS A 219 21.93 -3.99 -4.41
N LYS A 220 20.68 -4.26 -4.79
CA LYS A 220 20.21 -4.51 -6.16
C LYS A 220 18.99 -3.65 -6.49
N LEU A 221 18.88 -2.48 -5.87
CA LEU A 221 17.73 -1.57 -6.02
C LEU A 221 17.60 -1.02 -7.44
N ASP A 222 18.70 -0.92 -8.16
CA ASP A 222 18.79 -0.50 -9.57
C ASP A 222 18.04 -1.45 -10.54
N LYS A 223 17.77 -2.67 -10.12
CA LYS A 223 17.00 -3.69 -10.88
C LYS A 223 15.49 -3.62 -10.67
N LEU A 224 15.04 -2.70 -9.84
CA LEU A 224 13.67 -2.66 -9.34
C LEU A 224 12.99 -1.34 -9.73
N THR A 225 11.71 -1.42 -10.10
CA THR A 225 10.95 -0.27 -10.58
C THR A 225 9.54 -0.27 -9.99
N ILE A 226 9.05 0.92 -9.62
CA ILE A 226 7.63 1.14 -9.29
C ILE A 226 6.97 1.87 -10.45
N ILE A 227 5.78 1.39 -10.83
CA ILE A 227 4.94 1.99 -11.87
C ILE A 227 3.70 2.57 -11.19
N ASN A 228 3.40 3.86 -11.47
CA ASN A 228 2.20 4.50 -10.94
C ASN A 228 1.03 4.29 -11.90
N GLU A 229 0.48 3.09 -11.91
CA GLU A 229 -0.60 2.68 -12.78
C GLU A 229 -1.56 1.72 -12.09
N ASP A 230 -2.74 1.56 -12.69
CA ASP A 230 -3.76 0.62 -12.27
C ASP A 230 -3.41 -0.79 -12.74
N VAL A 231 -3.18 -1.69 -11.80
CA VAL A 231 -2.80 -3.08 -12.07
C VAL A 231 -3.86 -3.89 -12.82
N ARG A 232 -5.13 -3.44 -12.86
CA ARG A 232 -6.17 -4.08 -13.68
C ARG A 232 -5.84 -4.01 -15.17
N GLN A 233 -4.97 -3.06 -15.56
CA GLN A 233 -4.46 -2.88 -16.92
C GLN A 233 -3.12 -3.60 -17.15
N LEU A 234 -2.76 -4.55 -16.27
CA LEU A 234 -1.51 -5.31 -16.38
C LEU A 234 -1.43 -5.98 -17.76
N SER A 235 -0.60 -5.41 -18.62
CA SER A 235 -0.39 -5.86 -19.98
C SER A 235 0.84 -6.76 -20.08
N ASP A 236 0.85 -7.60 -21.11
CA ASP A 236 2.04 -8.37 -21.44
C ASP A 236 3.13 -7.42 -22.01
N THR A 237 4.18 -7.24 -21.23
CA THR A 237 5.36 -6.45 -21.62
C THR A 237 6.48 -7.31 -22.20
N GLY A 238 6.22 -8.59 -22.47
CA GLY A 238 7.24 -9.59 -22.82
C GLY A 238 8.08 -10.05 -21.63
N LYS A 239 7.84 -9.51 -20.43
CA LYS A 239 8.49 -9.93 -19.19
C LYS A 239 7.69 -11.04 -18.51
N GLN A 240 8.40 -12.07 -18.04
CA GLN A 240 7.81 -13.22 -17.35
C GLN A 240 8.29 -13.27 -15.91
N TYR A 241 7.35 -13.17 -14.95
CA TYR A 241 7.66 -13.20 -13.51
C TYR A 241 7.56 -14.63 -12.97
N ASN A 242 8.53 -15.02 -12.13
CA ASN A 242 8.52 -16.32 -11.45
C ASN A 242 8.16 -16.23 -9.95
N ILE A 243 8.16 -15.03 -9.38
CA ILE A 243 7.68 -14.75 -8.04
C ILE A 243 6.68 -13.59 -8.10
N VAL A 244 5.50 -13.79 -7.50
CA VAL A 244 4.52 -12.72 -7.28
C VAL A 244 4.17 -12.71 -5.80
N LEU A 245 4.39 -11.59 -5.12
CA LEU A 245 4.03 -11.41 -3.71
C LEU A 245 3.27 -10.11 -3.53
N PHE A 246 2.06 -10.17 -3.00
CA PHE A 246 1.22 -9.01 -2.83
C PHE A 246 0.16 -9.16 -1.74
N SER A 247 -0.35 -8.01 -1.30
CA SER A 247 -1.54 -7.91 -0.47
C SER A 247 -2.50 -6.93 -1.16
N PRO A 248 -3.62 -7.40 -1.75
CA PRO A 248 -4.56 -6.52 -2.43
C PRO A 248 -5.30 -5.65 -1.40
N PRO A 249 -5.92 -4.54 -1.79
CA PRO A 249 -6.86 -3.85 -0.93
C PRO A 249 -7.89 -4.83 -0.38
N TYR A 250 -8.03 -4.89 0.95
CA TYR A 250 -8.95 -5.84 1.57
C TYR A 250 -10.40 -5.40 1.33
N LEU A 251 -11.26 -6.34 1.09
CA LEU A 251 -12.70 -6.10 0.95
C LEU A 251 -13.32 -5.76 2.32
N ASN A 252 -12.96 -4.61 2.88
CA ASN A 252 -13.28 -4.23 4.27
C ASN A 252 -13.74 -2.78 4.43
N ASN A 253 -14.14 -2.12 3.34
CA ASN A 253 -14.56 -0.71 3.31
C ASN A 253 -13.45 0.28 3.70
N PHE A 254 -12.19 -0.04 3.45
CA PHE A 254 -11.06 0.84 3.72
C PHE A 254 -10.72 1.64 2.46
N ASP A 255 -10.91 2.96 2.51
CA ASP A 255 -10.55 3.87 1.44
C ASP A 255 -9.15 4.44 1.69
N TYR A 256 -8.16 3.93 0.98
CA TYR A 256 -6.76 4.35 1.10
C TYR A 256 -6.58 5.83 0.72
N THR A 257 -7.40 6.37 -0.18
CA THR A 257 -7.29 7.78 -0.58
C THR A 257 -7.68 8.71 0.57
N GLU A 258 -8.70 8.34 1.36
CA GLU A 258 -9.10 9.11 2.55
C GLU A 258 -8.03 9.13 3.64
N VAL A 259 -7.32 8.04 3.83
CA VAL A 259 -6.32 7.92 4.90
C VAL A 259 -5.07 8.73 4.59
N TYR A 260 -4.71 8.84 3.30
CA TYR A 260 -3.51 9.56 2.84
C TYR A 260 -3.80 10.96 2.26
N LYS A 261 -4.99 11.52 2.51
CA LYS A 261 -5.37 12.81 1.94
C LYS A 261 -4.53 13.99 2.43
N LEU A 262 -3.94 13.94 3.63
CA LEU A 262 -3.02 14.99 4.07
C LEU A 262 -1.79 15.04 3.18
N GLU A 263 -1.17 13.90 2.94
CA GLU A 263 0.02 13.77 2.10
C GLU A 263 -0.29 14.13 0.65
N LEU A 264 -1.42 13.64 0.12
CA LEU A 264 -1.84 13.92 -1.25
C LEU A 264 -1.97 15.41 -1.53
N TRP A 265 -2.59 16.18 -0.63
CA TRP A 265 -2.74 17.64 -0.80
C TRP A 265 -1.49 18.42 -0.40
N MET A 266 -0.81 18.05 0.68
CA MET A 266 0.39 18.78 1.13
C MET A 266 1.54 18.67 0.12
N LEU A 267 1.63 17.60 -0.63
CA LEU A 267 2.65 17.39 -1.66
C LEU A 267 2.18 17.69 -3.09
N ASP A 268 1.00 18.29 -3.24
CA ASP A 268 0.43 18.74 -4.52
C ASP A 268 0.17 17.58 -5.52
N PHE A 269 -0.05 16.35 -5.05
CA PHE A 269 -0.52 15.24 -5.90
C PHE A 269 -1.99 15.40 -6.29
N ILE A 270 -2.74 16.11 -5.47
CA ILE A 270 -4.16 16.42 -5.65
C ILE A 270 -4.37 17.89 -5.30
N ASN A 271 -5.03 18.63 -6.18
CA ASN A 271 -5.25 20.07 -6.01
C ASN A 271 -6.73 20.43 -5.79
N ASN A 272 -7.64 19.54 -6.19
CA ASN A 272 -9.07 19.78 -6.11
C ASN A 272 -9.87 18.49 -5.85
N ARG A 273 -11.19 18.62 -5.70
CA ARG A 273 -12.06 17.47 -5.41
C ARG A 273 -12.25 16.52 -6.59
N ASP A 274 -12.12 17.02 -7.81
CA ASP A 274 -12.31 16.20 -9.00
C ASP A 274 -11.09 15.31 -9.23
N ASP A 275 -9.87 15.82 -9.03
CA ASP A 275 -8.64 14.99 -9.00
C ASP A 275 -8.78 13.85 -7.98
N PHE A 276 -9.35 14.18 -6.79
CA PHE A 276 -9.53 13.18 -5.74
C PHE A 276 -10.56 12.11 -6.11
N ARG A 277 -11.67 12.50 -6.78
CA ARG A 277 -12.66 11.54 -7.29
C ARG A 277 -12.07 10.66 -8.38
N GLU A 278 -11.28 11.27 -9.29
CA GLU A 278 -10.60 10.53 -10.35
C GLU A 278 -9.61 9.51 -9.78
N LEU A 279 -8.82 9.88 -8.79
CA LEU A 279 -7.94 8.94 -8.10
C LEU A 279 -8.74 7.76 -7.52
N ARG A 280 -9.88 8.02 -6.85
CA ARG A 280 -10.74 6.96 -6.30
C ARG A 280 -11.27 6.01 -7.36
N ARG A 281 -11.62 6.50 -8.55
CA ARG A 281 -12.08 5.65 -9.66
C ARG A 281 -11.01 4.68 -10.16
N LYS A 282 -9.73 5.05 -10.01
CA LYS A 282 -8.59 4.20 -10.36
C LYS A 282 -8.27 3.15 -9.29
N THR A 283 -8.77 3.30 -8.06
CA THR A 283 -8.55 2.29 -7.03
C THR A 283 -9.44 1.06 -7.23
N MET A 284 -9.04 -0.08 -6.68
CA MET A 284 -9.89 -1.27 -6.67
C MET A 284 -11.20 -1.01 -5.93
N ARG A 285 -12.27 -1.64 -6.39
CA ARG A 285 -13.63 -1.54 -5.83
C ARG A 285 -13.77 -2.32 -4.51
N SER A 286 -12.94 -2.00 -3.52
CA SER A 286 -12.90 -2.65 -2.20
C SER A 286 -13.69 -1.91 -1.11
N HIS A 287 -14.25 -0.73 -1.45
CA HIS A 287 -14.94 0.16 -0.52
C HIS A 287 -16.09 0.91 -1.20
N PRO A 288 -17.17 1.28 -0.45
CA PRO A 288 -18.37 1.89 -1.01
C PRO A 288 -18.30 3.44 -1.12
N SER A 289 -17.13 4.05 -1.03
CA SER A 289 -16.99 5.53 -1.04
C SER A 289 -17.35 6.19 -2.38
N LEU A 290 -17.41 5.41 -3.46
CA LEU A 290 -17.93 5.84 -4.76
C LEU A 290 -18.96 4.84 -5.26
N LYS A 291 -19.93 5.36 -6.03
CA LYS A 291 -20.79 4.51 -6.85
C LYS A 291 -19.98 4.07 -8.07
N PHE A 292 -19.78 2.78 -8.22
CA PHE A 292 -19.17 2.18 -9.39
C PHE A 292 -20.25 1.65 -10.33
N GLU A 293 -19.98 1.67 -11.63
CA GLU A 293 -20.82 0.95 -12.58
C GLU A 293 -20.73 -0.55 -12.34
N LYS A 294 -21.87 -1.22 -12.39
CA LYS A 294 -21.91 -2.68 -12.31
C LYS A 294 -21.25 -3.25 -13.56
N THR A 295 -20.23 -4.05 -13.35
CA THR A 295 -19.62 -4.87 -14.37
C THR A 295 -19.86 -6.34 -13.99
N ASN A 296 -19.93 -7.22 -14.97
CA ASN A 296 -20.21 -8.63 -14.77
C ASN A 296 -19.16 -9.50 -15.46
N ILE A 297 -17.89 -9.15 -15.30
CA ILE A 297 -16.76 -9.89 -15.91
C ILE A 297 -16.74 -11.33 -15.42
N TYR A 298 -17.07 -11.57 -14.15
CA TYR A 298 -17.11 -12.89 -13.55
C TYR A 298 -18.08 -13.85 -14.25
N THR A 299 -19.13 -13.35 -14.90
CA THR A 299 -20.09 -14.23 -15.62
C THR A 299 -19.47 -14.97 -16.79
N GLN A 300 -18.36 -14.47 -17.35
CA GLN A 300 -17.63 -15.11 -18.44
C GLN A 300 -16.97 -16.45 -18.03
N TYR A 301 -16.82 -16.67 -16.71
CA TYR A 301 -16.15 -17.85 -16.16
C TYR A 301 -17.13 -18.95 -15.76
N ASN A 302 -18.45 -18.73 -15.83
CA ASN A 302 -19.51 -19.68 -15.45
C ASN A 302 -19.27 -20.36 -14.09
N SER A 303 -18.68 -19.67 -13.14
CA SER A 303 -18.33 -20.20 -11.83
C SER A 303 -19.58 -20.35 -10.96
N THR A 304 -20.07 -21.58 -10.81
CA THR A 304 -21.22 -21.89 -9.94
C THR A 304 -20.97 -21.42 -8.51
N ARG A 305 -19.75 -21.59 -7.98
CA ARG A 305 -19.41 -21.19 -6.60
C ARG A 305 -19.42 -19.69 -6.40
N ILE A 306 -18.92 -18.93 -7.38
CA ILE A 306 -18.97 -17.45 -7.32
C ILE A 306 -20.41 -16.98 -7.43
N ALA A 307 -21.21 -17.56 -8.32
CA ALA A 307 -22.64 -17.26 -8.46
C ALA A 307 -23.43 -17.56 -7.18
N GLU A 308 -23.22 -18.73 -6.57
CA GLU A 308 -23.83 -19.11 -5.30
C GLU A 308 -23.43 -18.17 -4.17
N LEU A 309 -22.14 -17.79 -4.07
CA LEU A 309 -21.64 -16.82 -3.09
C LEU A 309 -22.36 -15.48 -3.27
N ILE A 310 -22.42 -14.96 -4.48
CA ILE A 310 -23.09 -13.69 -4.80
C ILE A 310 -24.55 -13.76 -4.42
N SER A 311 -25.27 -14.80 -4.83
CA SER A 311 -26.70 -14.99 -4.52
C SER A 311 -26.97 -15.10 -3.02
N SER A 312 -26.12 -15.80 -2.28
CA SER A 312 -26.25 -15.92 -0.81
C SER A 312 -26.02 -14.59 -0.11
N MET A 313 -25.12 -13.76 -0.64
CA MET A 313 -24.87 -12.43 -0.12
C MET A 313 -26.02 -11.48 -0.47
N GLU A 314 -26.59 -11.57 -1.65
CA GLU A 314 -27.78 -10.84 -2.06
C GLU A 314 -28.98 -11.14 -1.15
N ALA A 315 -29.19 -12.34 -0.79
CA ALA A 315 -30.26 -12.74 0.13
C ALA A 315 -30.04 -12.24 1.57
N SER A 316 -28.81 -12.01 1.99
CA SER A 316 -28.47 -11.68 3.39
C SER A 316 -28.36 -10.19 3.70
N THR A 317 -28.32 -9.31 2.72
CA THR A 317 -28.16 -7.86 2.93
C THR A 317 -29.11 -7.04 2.07
N ASN A 318 -29.81 -6.07 2.66
CA ASN A 318 -30.70 -5.14 1.97
C ASN A 318 -29.98 -3.87 1.46
N GLN A 319 -28.64 -3.89 1.28
CA GLN A 319 -27.88 -2.69 0.95
C GLN A 319 -27.26 -2.80 -0.45
N GLU A 320 -27.83 -2.14 -1.44
CA GLU A 320 -27.35 -2.08 -2.82
C GLU A 320 -25.87 -1.69 -2.96
N THR A 321 -25.40 -0.77 -2.13
CA THR A 321 -23.99 -0.32 -2.10
C THR A 321 -23.02 -1.46 -1.78
N PHE A 322 -23.46 -2.42 -1.02
CA PHE A 322 -22.68 -3.59 -0.62
C PHE A 322 -22.43 -4.52 -1.79
N TYR A 323 -23.52 -4.82 -2.52
CA TYR A 323 -23.44 -5.68 -3.70
C TYR A 323 -22.54 -5.12 -4.76
N THR A 324 -22.73 -3.82 -5.07
CA THR A 324 -21.91 -3.13 -6.07
C THR A 324 -20.43 -3.19 -5.73
N THR A 325 -20.08 -3.08 -4.44
CA THR A 325 -18.68 -3.19 -3.99
C THR A 325 -18.15 -4.61 -4.16
N ILE A 326 -18.91 -5.62 -3.75
CA ILE A 326 -18.45 -7.02 -3.81
C ILE A 326 -18.34 -7.50 -5.25
N HIS A 327 -19.35 -7.24 -6.09
CA HIS A 327 -19.31 -7.55 -7.52
C HIS A 327 -18.12 -6.87 -8.20
N GLY A 328 -17.94 -5.57 -7.92
CA GLY A 328 -16.80 -4.84 -8.46
C GLY A 328 -15.45 -5.41 -8.03
N TYR A 329 -15.32 -5.81 -6.75
CA TYR A 329 -14.10 -6.43 -6.26
C TYR A 329 -13.81 -7.77 -6.94
N ILE A 330 -14.84 -8.60 -7.13
CA ILE A 330 -14.72 -9.89 -7.83
C ILE A 330 -14.22 -9.65 -9.26
N ASP A 331 -14.84 -8.74 -10.00
CA ASP A 331 -14.44 -8.41 -11.36
C ASP A 331 -13.02 -7.85 -11.44
N ASP A 332 -12.64 -6.96 -10.50
CA ASP A 332 -11.28 -6.43 -10.43
C ASP A 332 -10.25 -7.54 -10.17
N MET A 333 -10.58 -8.51 -9.33
CA MET A 333 -9.70 -9.65 -9.06
C MET A 333 -9.59 -10.59 -10.27
N TYR A 334 -10.68 -10.81 -11.03
CA TYR A 334 -10.58 -11.56 -12.29
C TYR A 334 -9.66 -10.86 -13.30
N GLN A 335 -9.76 -9.52 -13.43
CA GLN A 335 -8.85 -8.77 -14.32
C GLN A 335 -7.40 -8.93 -13.88
N LEU A 336 -7.13 -8.78 -12.57
CA LEU A 336 -5.80 -9.00 -12.02
C LEU A 336 -5.27 -10.40 -12.32
N PHE A 337 -6.02 -11.45 -11.98
CA PHE A 337 -5.56 -12.83 -12.17
C PHE A 337 -5.37 -13.19 -13.65
N ASN A 338 -6.19 -12.64 -14.56
CA ASN A 338 -5.96 -12.75 -16.01
C ASN A 338 -4.64 -12.10 -16.43
N GLY A 339 -4.36 -10.89 -15.92
CA GLY A 339 -3.08 -10.23 -16.13
C GLY A 339 -1.90 -11.07 -15.60
N LEU A 340 -2.01 -11.59 -14.39
CA LEU A 340 -0.99 -12.47 -13.80
C LEU A 340 -0.79 -13.74 -14.62
N ASN A 341 -1.86 -14.36 -15.13
CA ASN A 341 -1.74 -15.56 -15.94
C ASN A 341 -0.96 -15.32 -17.23
N ARG A 342 -1.12 -14.16 -17.87
CA ARG A 342 -0.37 -13.79 -19.08
C ARG A 342 1.09 -13.44 -18.82
N THR A 343 1.39 -12.82 -17.67
CA THR A 343 2.70 -12.21 -17.38
C THR A 343 3.61 -13.07 -16.50
N THR A 344 3.17 -14.23 -16.08
CA THR A 344 3.96 -15.11 -15.22
C THR A 344 4.43 -16.38 -15.94
N SER A 345 5.62 -16.86 -15.58
CA SER A 345 6.19 -18.11 -16.10
C SER A 345 5.46 -19.34 -15.55
N ASP A 346 5.67 -20.50 -16.20
CA ASP A 346 5.01 -21.76 -15.78
C ASP A 346 5.48 -22.25 -14.39
N ASP A 347 6.71 -21.89 -13.99
CA ASP A 347 7.25 -22.22 -12.67
C ASP A 347 6.93 -21.16 -11.57
N VAL A 348 5.97 -20.27 -11.85
CA VAL A 348 5.62 -19.16 -10.93
C VAL A 348 5.15 -19.66 -9.56
N ILE A 349 5.56 -18.92 -8.54
CA ILE A 349 4.99 -18.99 -7.20
C ILE A 349 4.30 -17.64 -6.93
N ILE A 350 2.99 -17.67 -6.79
CA ILE A 350 2.19 -16.49 -6.42
C ILE A 350 1.77 -16.64 -4.96
N VAL A 351 2.00 -15.59 -4.17
CA VAL A 351 1.57 -15.53 -2.77
C VAL A 351 0.74 -14.26 -2.57
N CYS A 352 -0.53 -14.46 -2.23
CA CYS A 352 -1.45 -13.39 -1.87
C CYS A 352 -1.69 -13.37 -0.36
N VAL A 353 -1.40 -12.25 0.30
CA VAL A 353 -1.70 -12.04 1.72
C VAL A 353 -3.04 -11.33 1.83
N VAL A 354 -4.01 -11.92 2.51
CA VAL A 354 -5.35 -11.34 2.63
C VAL A 354 -6.01 -11.67 3.97
N ALA A 355 -6.79 -10.73 4.50
CA ALA A 355 -7.66 -10.99 5.64
C ALA A 355 -9.11 -11.16 5.20
N ASN A 356 -9.82 -12.06 5.88
CA ASN A 356 -11.27 -12.18 5.75
C ASN A 356 -11.97 -10.93 6.30
N SER A 357 -13.12 -10.61 5.77
CA SER A 357 -13.82 -9.37 6.02
C SER A 357 -15.14 -9.59 6.75
N LEU A 358 -15.56 -8.58 7.48
CA LEU A 358 -16.87 -8.56 8.13
C LEU A 358 -17.57 -7.26 7.77
N PHE A 359 -18.63 -7.38 7.01
CA PHE A 359 -19.48 -6.27 6.60
C PHE A 359 -20.66 -6.09 7.55
N GLY A 360 -21.30 -4.92 7.48
CA GLY A 360 -22.49 -4.62 8.27
C GLY A 360 -22.19 -3.96 9.63
N SER A 361 -23.22 -3.89 10.46
CA SER A 361 -23.23 -3.21 11.73
C SER A 361 -23.77 -4.11 12.84
N VAL A 362 -23.06 -4.16 13.97
CA VAL A 362 -23.56 -4.83 15.19
C VAL A 362 -24.88 -4.22 15.65
N LYS A 363 -25.01 -2.88 15.55
CA LYS A 363 -26.22 -2.17 15.99
C LYS A 363 -27.46 -2.50 15.13
N GLN A 364 -27.23 -2.86 13.87
CA GLN A 364 -28.31 -3.19 12.93
C GLN A 364 -28.54 -4.71 12.82
N ASN A 365 -27.77 -5.51 13.55
CA ASN A 365 -27.81 -6.97 13.52
C ASN A 365 -27.73 -7.58 12.10
N ASN A 366 -26.94 -6.93 11.20
CA ASN A 366 -26.80 -7.30 9.80
C ASN A 366 -25.35 -7.63 9.41
N LEU A 367 -24.63 -8.32 10.29
CA LEU A 367 -23.24 -8.70 10.04
C LEU A 367 -23.14 -9.84 9.02
N ALA A 368 -22.40 -9.60 7.94
CA ALA A 368 -22.11 -10.58 6.90
C ALA A 368 -20.59 -10.87 6.83
N PRO A 369 -20.15 -12.08 7.24
CA PRO A 369 -18.75 -12.49 7.09
C PRO A 369 -18.45 -12.86 5.63
N ILE A 370 -17.32 -12.39 5.11
CA ILE A 370 -16.82 -12.73 3.78
C ILE A 370 -15.50 -13.46 3.90
N ALA A 371 -15.47 -14.68 3.43
CA ALA A 371 -14.26 -15.49 3.33
C ALA A 371 -13.45 -15.06 2.08
N THR A 372 -12.83 -13.89 2.15
CA THR A 372 -12.08 -13.28 1.04
C THR A 372 -10.95 -14.20 0.55
N ASP A 373 -10.34 -14.96 1.45
CA ASP A 373 -9.32 -15.94 1.09
C ASP A 373 -9.86 -17.09 0.24
N LEU A 374 -11.05 -17.58 0.52
CA LEU A 374 -11.71 -18.60 -0.31
C LEU A 374 -12.18 -18.02 -1.63
N LEU A 375 -12.76 -16.82 -1.61
CA LEU A 375 -13.20 -16.10 -2.82
C LEU A 375 -12.04 -15.93 -3.81
N ILE A 376 -10.90 -15.41 -3.35
CA ILE A 376 -9.69 -15.24 -4.19
C ILE A 376 -9.18 -16.59 -4.70
N SER A 377 -9.25 -17.65 -3.87
CA SER A 377 -8.85 -18.99 -4.28
C SER A 377 -9.70 -19.56 -5.43
N GLU A 378 -11.02 -19.31 -5.41
CA GLU A 378 -11.90 -19.74 -6.50
C GLU A 378 -11.64 -18.92 -7.78
N ILE A 379 -11.51 -17.59 -7.69
CA ILE A 379 -11.18 -16.72 -8.83
C ILE A 379 -9.86 -17.18 -9.49
N ALA A 380 -8.83 -17.45 -8.70
CA ALA A 380 -7.56 -17.93 -9.23
C ALA A 380 -7.71 -19.29 -9.95
N ARG A 381 -8.54 -20.19 -9.42
CA ARG A 381 -8.83 -21.49 -10.05
C ARG A 381 -9.54 -21.33 -11.38
N ASP A 382 -10.53 -20.47 -11.44
CA ASP A 382 -11.31 -20.22 -12.67
C ASP A 382 -10.43 -19.67 -13.79
N VAL A 383 -9.43 -18.83 -13.45
CA VAL A 383 -8.46 -18.27 -14.41
C VAL A 383 -7.37 -19.28 -14.81
N GLY A 384 -7.30 -20.47 -14.18
CA GLY A 384 -6.36 -21.52 -14.57
C GLY A 384 -5.21 -21.78 -13.61
N PHE A 385 -5.13 -21.09 -12.48
CA PHE A 385 -4.16 -21.44 -11.44
C PHE A 385 -4.57 -22.72 -10.71
N ARG A 386 -3.58 -23.51 -10.30
CA ARG A 386 -3.76 -24.81 -9.65
C ARG A 386 -2.90 -24.87 -8.38
N ASN A 387 -2.85 -26.04 -7.74
CA ASN A 387 -2.03 -26.29 -6.55
C ASN A 387 -2.23 -25.20 -5.49
N ILE A 388 -3.50 -24.86 -5.20
CA ILE A 388 -3.86 -23.78 -4.30
C ILE A 388 -3.72 -24.29 -2.86
N GLU A 389 -2.82 -23.65 -2.10
CA GLU A 389 -2.61 -23.90 -0.68
C GLU A 389 -3.01 -22.64 0.11
N LEU A 390 -3.83 -22.79 1.15
CA LEU A 390 -4.21 -21.73 2.05
C LEU A 390 -3.57 -21.94 3.41
N LYS A 391 -2.68 -21.03 3.82
CA LYS A 391 -2.02 -21.01 5.13
C LYS A 391 -2.61 -19.91 6.00
N ILE A 392 -3.23 -20.32 7.11
CA ILE A 392 -3.73 -19.37 8.11
C ILE A 392 -2.55 -18.89 8.94
N ALA A 393 -2.12 -17.64 8.74
CA ALA A 393 -1.02 -17.02 9.45
C ALA A 393 -1.42 -16.60 10.87
N ARG A 394 -2.57 -15.94 11.01
CA ARG A 394 -3.09 -15.53 12.32
C ARG A 394 -4.61 -15.40 12.32
N ARG A 395 -5.18 -15.45 13.54
CA ARG A 395 -6.59 -15.08 13.74
C ARG A 395 -6.71 -13.58 13.98
N VAL A 396 -7.78 -12.99 13.43
CA VAL A 396 -8.10 -11.57 13.59
C VAL A 396 -9.44 -11.48 14.34
N ASN A 397 -9.41 -10.88 15.52
CA ASN A 397 -10.59 -10.67 16.34
C ASN A 397 -11.13 -9.26 16.15
N ARG A 398 -12.44 -9.12 16.12
CA ARG A 398 -13.13 -7.83 16.14
C ARG A 398 -13.76 -7.64 17.52
N ARG A 399 -13.48 -6.50 18.18
CA ARG A 399 -14.03 -6.23 19.52
C ARG A 399 -15.56 -6.32 19.53
N GLY A 400 -16.11 -7.08 20.46
CA GLY A 400 -17.55 -7.21 20.66
C GLY A 400 -18.30 -8.05 19.64
N VAL A 401 -17.59 -8.79 18.78
CA VAL A 401 -18.21 -9.64 17.75
C VAL A 401 -17.50 -10.98 17.68
N SER A 402 -18.30 -12.07 17.75
CA SER A 402 -17.79 -13.38 17.39
C SER A 402 -17.56 -13.44 15.88
N PHE A 403 -16.32 -13.59 15.46
CA PHE A 403 -15.94 -13.70 14.04
C PHE A 403 -15.10 -14.96 13.84
N PRO A 404 -15.72 -16.14 13.80
CA PRO A 404 -14.98 -17.42 13.75
C PRO A 404 -14.12 -17.56 12.49
N PHE A 405 -14.47 -16.87 11.39
CA PHE A 405 -13.70 -16.83 10.15
C PHE A 405 -12.72 -15.66 10.07
N GLY A 406 -12.57 -14.88 11.17
CA GLY A 406 -11.60 -13.80 11.26
C GLY A 406 -10.17 -14.35 11.23
N ARG A 407 -9.55 -14.31 10.05
CA ARG A 407 -8.19 -14.79 9.85
C ARG A 407 -7.49 -14.00 8.76
N GLU A 408 -6.19 -13.93 8.85
CA GLU A 408 -5.30 -13.44 7.82
C GLU A 408 -4.50 -14.62 7.29
N SER A 409 -4.53 -14.79 5.97
CA SER A 409 -4.07 -15.98 5.29
C SER A 409 -3.06 -15.64 4.20
N LEU A 410 -2.12 -16.55 3.93
CA LEU A 410 -1.35 -16.59 2.71
C LEU A 410 -2.02 -17.60 1.78
N ILE A 411 -2.38 -17.15 0.59
CA ILE A 411 -2.88 -18.02 -0.46
C ILE A 411 -1.76 -18.21 -1.47
N ILE A 412 -1.38 -19.45 -1.73
CA ILE A 412 -0.27 -19.82 -2.58
C ILE A 412 -0.85 -20.49 -3.83
N PHE A 413 -0.49 -19.97 -4.98
CA PHE A 413 -0.94 -20.47 -6.28
C PHE A 413 0.25 -20.84 -7.15
N ARG A 414 0.03 -21.76 -8.10
CA ARG A 414 0.99 -22.14 -9.13
C ARG A 414 0.25 -22.32 -10.45
N LYS A 415 0.95 -22.23 -11.56
CA LYS A 415 0.44 -22.75 -12.83
C LYS A 415 0.56 -24.28 -12.82
N GLU A 416 -0.35 -24.93 -13.55
CA GLU A 416 -0.24 -26.36 -13.82
C GLU A 416 0.88 -26.57 -14.85
N ARG A 417 1.75 -27.53 -14.60
CA ARG A 417 2.74 -27.96 -15.59
C ARG A 417 2.07 -28.89 -16.59
#